data_7befc6326e16b62781ef5fb7d5a74ed7
#
_entry.id   7befc6326e16b62781ef5fb7d5a74ed7
#
_cell.length_a   1.000
_cell.length_b   1.000
_cell.length_c   1.000
_cell.angle_alpha   90.00
_cell.angle_beta   90.00
_cell.angle_gamma   90.00
#
_symmetry.space_group_name_H-M   'P 1'
#
loop_
_entity.id
_entity.type
_entity.pdbx_description
1 polymer ?
#
loop_
_entity_poly.entity_id
_entity_poly.type
_entity_poly.pdbx_seq_one_letter_code
_entity_poly.pdbx_strand_id
1 'polypeptide(L)'
;MCFHISISKSKNQVSDRFKIAFEDLDYEPVFHLNGFSNQKCYVISITNKNKLTSAVWGLKPADFSATDNFNLNTLNAKSETVFDSPLYRKPILENRCLIIA
;
A
#
# COMPACT_ATOMS: atom_id res chain seq x y z
N MET A 1 6.13 -14.69 2.10
CA MET A 1 6.46 -13.24 1.95
C MET A 1 6.10 -12.81 0.54
N CYS A 2 5.48 -11.63 0.40
CA CYS A 2 5.08 -11.09 -0.90
C CYS A 2 6.04 -9.98 -1.33
N PHE A 3 6.50 -10.06 -2.57
CA PHE A 3 7.33 -9.02 -3.20
C PHE A 3 6.77 -8.58 -4.56
N HIS A 4 5.73 -9.26 -5.03
CA HIS A 4 5.09 -8.99 -6.31
C HIS A 4 3.59 -9.03 -6.16
N ILE A 5 2.89 -8.10 -6.80
CA ILE A 5 1.43 -8.10 -6.93
C ILE A 5 1.03 -7.79 -8.36
N SER A 6 -0.22 -8.09 -8.69
CA SER A 6 -0.82 -7.79 -9.99
C SER A 6 -2.24 -7.28 -9.78
N ILE A 7 -2.60 -6.22 -10.49
CA ILE A 7 -3.97 -5.78 -10.61
C ILE A 7 -4.31 -5.64 -12.09
N SER A 8 -4.93 -6.67 -12.65
CA SER A 8 -5.25 -6.76 -14.07
C SER A 8 -6.65 -6.28 -14.45
N LYS A 9 -7.45 -5.88 -13.46
CA LYS A 9 -8.85 -5.50 -13.66
C LYS A 9 -8.98 -4.06 -14.12
N SER A 10 -9.99 -3.80 -14.96
CA SER A 10 -10.32 -2.44 -15.41
C SER A 10 -10.84 -1.57 -14.26
N LYS A 11 -10.81 -0.25 -14.47
CA LYS A 11 -11.36 0.75 -13.55
C LYS A 11 -12.81 0.40 -13.12
N ASN A 12 -13.65 0.07 -14.09
CA ASN A 12 -15.06 -0.26 -13.84
C ASN A 12 -15.20 -1.54 -12.99
N GLN A 13 -14.43 -2.57 -13.28
CA GLN A 13 -14.45 -3.83 -12.50
C GLN A 13 -14.01 -3.60 -11.05
N VAL A 14 -12.99 -2.80 -10.82
CA VAL A 14 -12.53 -2.45 -9.47
C VAL A 14 -13.56 -1.59 -8.74
N SER A 15 -14.12 -0.57 -9.40
CA SER A 15 -15.19 0.27 -8.84
C SER A 15 -16.40 -0.56 -8.44
N ASP A 16 -16.86 -1.47 -9.29
CA ASP A 16 -18.00 -2.32 -9.01
C ASP A 16 -17.75 -3.31 -7.87
N ARG A 17 -16.56 -3.87 -7.83
CA ARG A 17 -16.18 -4.86 -6.79
C ARG A 17 -16.08 -4.26 -5.40
N PHE A 18 -15.47 -3.07 -5.28
CA PHE A 18 -15.19 -2.43 -4.00
C PHE A 18 -16.15 -1.29 -3.65
N LYS A 19 -17.04 -0.92 -4.57
CA LYS A 19 -18.00 0.21 -4.40
C LYS A 19 -17.30 1.51 -4.02
N ILE A 20 -16.24 1.85 -4.75
CA ILE A 20 -15.36 3.01 -4.47
C ILE A 20 -15.32 3.98 -5.64
N ALA A 21 -14.99 5.24 -5.32
CA ALA A 21 -14.75 6.30 -6.29
C ALA A 21 -13.28 6.37 -6.72
N PHE A 22 -13.06 6.88 -7.93
CA PHE A 22 -11.74 7.10 -8.53
C PHE A 22 -11.51 8.59 -8.82
N GLU A 23 -12.00 9.47 -7.97
CA GLU A 23 -11.82 10.91 -8.15
C GLU A 23 -10.32 11.25 -8.27
N ASP A 24 -9.97 11.97 -9.32
CA ASP A 24 -8.62 12.49 -9.56
C ASP A 24 -7.48 11.45 -9.57
N LEU A 25 -7.79 10.17 -9.68
CA LEU A 25 -6.81 9.11 -9.77
C LEU A 25 -6.70 8.61 -11.21
N ASP A 26 -5.50 8.74 -11.80
CA ASP A 26 -5.16 8.12 -13.07
C ASP A 26 -4.88 6.63 -12.83
N TYR A 27 -5.92 5.83 -12.99
CA TYR A 27 -5.87 4.40 -12.75
C TYR A 27 -5.56 3.65 -14.04
N GLU A 28 -4.50 2.85 -14.01
CA GLU A 28 -4.19 1.88 -15.05
C GLU A 28 -3.94 0.49 -14.45
N PRO A 29 -4.39 -0.58 -15.10
CA PRO A 29 -4.04 -1.93 -14.66
C PRO A 29 -2.53 -2.14 -14.65
N VAL A 30 -2.04 -2.79 -13.59
CA VAL A 30 -0.62 -3.12 -13.44
C VAL A 30 -0.49 -4.64 -13.37
N PHE A 31 0.02 -5.24 -14.43
CA PHE A 31 0.15 -6.70 -14.53
C PHE A 31 1.28 -7.28 -13.67
N HIS A 32 2.28 -6.48 -13.39
CA HIS A 32 3.38 -6.87 -12.52
C HIS A 32 3.96 -5.66 -11.80
N LEU A 33 3.77 -5.59 -10.50
CA LEU A 33 4.34 -4.60 -9.63
C LEU A 33 5.34 -5.27 -8.69
N ASN A 34 6.59 -4.80 -8.72
CA ASN A 34 7.65 -5.28 -7.87
C ASN A 34 7.83 -4.33 -6.67
N GLY A 35 7.75 -4.86 -5.45
CA GLY A 35 7.88 -4.07 -4.22
C GLY A 35 9.23 -3.33 -4.07
N PHE A 36 10.28 -3.84 -4.71
CA PHE A 36 11.61 -3.20 -4.67
C PHE A 36 11.78 -2.03 -5.65
N SER A 37 10.81 -1.84 -6.57
CA SER A 37 10.91 -0.79 -7.60
C SER A 37 10.39 0.58 -7.16
N ASN A 38 9.93 0.73 -5.93
CA ASN A 38 9.28 1.94 -5.39
C ASN A 38 8.07 2.42 -6.23
N GLN A 39 7.46 1.51 -6.98
CA GLN A 39 6.25 1.80 -7.73
C GLN A 39 5.06 2.00 -6.80
N LYS A 40 4.12 2.81 -7.24
CA LYS A 40 2.87 3.02 -6.52
C LYS A 40 1.93 1.84 -6.75
N CYS A 41 1.33 1.36 -5.69
CA CYS A 41 0.20 0.43 -5.72
C CYS A 41 -1.10 1.15 -5.32
N TYR A 42 -2.23 0.57 -5.69
CA TYR A 42 -3.54 1.13 -5.37
C TYR A 42 -4.04 0.58 -4.03
N VAL A 43 -4.52 1.48 -3.18
CA VAL A 43 -4.96 1.14 -1.83
C VAL A 43 -6.28 1.81 -1.47
N ILE A 44 -7.04 1.13 -0.61
CA ILE A 44 -8.19 1.70 0.11
C ILE A 44 -7.75 1.90 1.56
N SER A 45 -7.61 3.15 1.98
CA SER A 45 -7.16 3.48 3.34
C SER A 45 -8.30 3.38 4.35
N ILE A 46 -7.96 3.00 5.59
CA ILE A 46 -8.91 3.04 6.71
C ILE A 46 -9.46 4.45 6.98
N THR A 47 -8.69 5.48 6.65
CA THR A 47 -9.09 6.88 6.83
C THR A 47 -10.03 7.38 5.72
N ASN A 48 -10.06 6.72 4.57
CA ASN A 48 -10.97 7.04 3.47
C ASN A 48 -11.40 5.77 2.74
N LYS A 49 -12.40 5.10 3.27
CA LYS A 49 -12.86 3.78 2.81
C LYS A 49 -13.61 3.82 1.47
N ASN A 50 -14.05 4.99 1.03
CA ASN A 50 -14.88 5.14 -0.17
C ASN A 50 -14.08 5.59 -1.40
N LYS A 51 -12.77 5.77 -1.26
CA LYS A 51 -11.91 6.29 -2.31
C LYS A 51 -10.68 5.42 -2.52
N LEU A 52 -10.36 5.14 -3.78
CA LEU A 52 -9.08 4.55 -4.15
C LEU A 52 -8.00 5.62 -4.18
N THR A 53 -6.88 5.32 -3.57
CA THR A 53 -5.68 6.17 -3.59
C THR A 53 -4.47 5.35 -4.01
N SER A 54 -3.33 6.00 -4.18
CA SER A 54 -2.06 5.32 -4.45
C SER A 54 -1.07 5.51 -3.31
N ALA A 55 -0.28 4.48 -3.05
CA ALA A 55 0.78 4.51 -2.05
C ALA A 55 2.01 3.76 -2.55
N VAL A 56 3.18 4.13 -2.08
CA VAL A 56 4.41 3.38 -2.34
C VAL A 56 4.47 2.20 -1.37
N TRP A 57 4.77 1.02 -1.90
CA TRP A 57 4.93 -0.17 -1.08
C TRP A 57 6.20 -0.08 -0.22
N GLY A 58 6.05 -0.27 1.07
CA GLY A 58 7.12 -0.16 2.06
C GLY A 58 6.83 0.91 3.11
N LEU A 59 7.05 0.56 4.37
CA LEU A 59 6.82 1.48 5.49
C LEU A 59 8.11 2.24 5.80
N LYS A 60 7.98 3.56 5.96
CA LYS A 60 9.07 4.44 6.37
C LYS A 60 8.75 5.06 7.73
N PRO A 61 9.74 5.32 8.60
CA PRO A 61 9.52 6.08 9.82
C PRO A 61 8.95 7.47 9.53
N ALA A 62 8.17 8.02 10.46
CA ALA A 62 7.56 9.34 10.29
C ALA A 62 8.58 10.49 10.18
N ASP A 63 9.74 10.32 10.79
CA ASP A 63 10.88 11.24 10.76
C ASP A 63 11.87 10.98 9.62
N PHE A 64 11.52 10.10 8.68
CA PHE A 64 12.35 9.77 7.53
C PHE A 64 12.53 10.97 6.60
N SER A 65 13.80 11.33 6.36
CA SER A 65 14.18 12.31 5.35
C SER A 65 14.51 11.63 4.02
N ALA A 66 14.23 12.28 2.89
CA ALA A 66 14.56 11.76 1.56
C ALA A 66 16.08 11.57 1.33
N THR A 67 16.91 12.20 2.18
CA THR A 67 18.38 12.09 2.17
C THR A 67 18.89 10.91 2.98
N ASP A 68 18.03 10.27 3.79
CA ASP A 68 18.44 9.15 4.62
C ASP A 68 18.49 7.87 3.79
N ASN A 69 19.62 7.16 3.86
CA ASN A 69 19.76 5.82 3.28
C ASN A 69 18.98 4.81 4.12
N PHE A 70 17.68 4.69 3.85
CA PHE A 70 16.83 3.77 4.55
C PHE A 70 16.81 2.40 3.85
N ASN A 71 17.67 1.50 4.31
CA ASN A 71 17.85 0.16 3.74
C ASN A 71 17.04 -0.93 4.44
N LEU A 72 16.05 -0.58 5.24
CA LEU A 72 15.22 -1.58 5.88
C LEU A 72 14.20 -2.16 4.90
N ASN A 73 14.19 -3.48 4.77
CA ASN A 73 13.17 -4.19 4.01
C ASN A 73 11.86 -4.20 4.79
N THR A 74 11.00 -3.21 4.51
CA THR A 74 9.69 -3.04 5.15
C THR A 74 8.53 -3.47 4.25
N LEU A 75 8.82 -4.25 3.20
CA LEU A 75 7.80 -4.75 2.28
C LEU A 75 6.88 -5.78 2.92
N ASN A 76 7.33 -6.43 3.99
CA ASN A 76 6.58 -7.44 4.73
C ASN A 76 6.72 -7.22 6.24
N ALA A 77 5.64 -7.49 6.96
CA ALA A 77 5.61 -7.53 8.43
C ALA A 77 5.14 -8.91 8.89
N LYS A 78 5.79 -9.46 9.91
CA LYS A 78 5.38 -10.73 10.53
C LYS A 78 4.22 -10.47 11.49
N SER A 79 3.12 -11.21 11.36
CA SER A 79 1.95 -11.07 12.22
C SER A 79 2.29 -11.31 13.70
N GLU A 80 3.24 -12.21 13.97
CA GLU A 80 3.66 -12.59 15.33
C GLU A 80 4.34 -11.45 16.09
N THR A 81 4.96 -10.51 15.38
CA THR A 81 5.77 -9.44 16.01
C THR A 81 5.34 -8.02 15.61
N VAL A 82 4.31 -7.88 14.77
CA VAL A 82 3.91 -6.58 14.22
C VAL A 82 3.49 -5.56 15.29
N PHE A 83 2.90 -6.02 16.38
CA PHE A 83 2.47 -5.16 17.48
C PHE A 83 3.62 -4.76 18.42
N ASP A 84 4.69 -5.54 18.46
CA ASP A 84 5.87 -5.28 19.30
C ASP A 84 6.94 -4.46 18.57
N SER A 85 6.87 -4.42 17.25
CA SER A 85 7.84 -3.68 16.43
C SER A 85 7.67 -2.16 16.59
N PRO A 86 8.73 -1.41 16.94
CA PRO A 86 8.67 0.06 17.02
C PRO A 86 8.20 0.72 15.73
N LEU A 87 8.50 0.12 14.57
CA LEU A 87 8.15 0.64 13.27
C LEU A 87 6.67 0.39 12.91
N TYR A 88 6.15 -0.80 13.21
CA TYR A 88 4.82 -1.23 12.77
C TYR A 88 3.70 -1.03 13.79
N ARG A 89 4.01 -1.00 15.09
CA ARG A 89 2.98 -1.00 16.16
C ARG A 89 1.98 0.14 16.07
N LYS A 90 2.40 1.33 15.69
CA LYS A 90 1.50 2.48 15.53
C LYS A 90 0.72 2.41 14.22
N PRO A 91 1.37 2.23 13.05
CA PRO A 91 0.67 2.08 11.78
C PRO A 91 -0.35 0.95 11.75
N ILE A 92 -0.08 -0.21 12.37
CA ILE A 92 -1.03 -1.33 12.38
C ILE A 92 -2.33 -1.01 13.14
N LEU A 93 -2.30 -0.08 14.07
CA LEU A 93 -3.47 0.35 14.82
C LEU A 93 -4.24 1.47 14.11
N GLU A 94 -3.55 2.42 13.48
CA GLU A 94 -4.12 3.68 13.03
C GLU A 94 -4.18 3.83 11.51
N ASN A 95 -3.27 3.20 10.77
CA ASN A 95 -3.05 3.50 9.35
C ASN A 95 -3.10 2.26 8.43
N ARG A 96 -4.00 1.33 8.72
CA ARG A 96 -4.18 0.16 7.85
C ARG A 96 -4.79 0.54 6.51
N CYS A 97 -4.43 -0.23 5.49
CA CYS A 97 -5.07 -0.15 4.19
C CYS A 97 -5.30 -1.54 3.61
N LEU A 98 -6.19 -1.60 2.63
CA LEU A 98 -6.37 -2.75 1.77
C LEU A 98 -5.62 -2.50 0.46
N ILE A 99 -4.66 -3.35 0.12
CA ILE A 99 -4.00 -3.32 -1.19
C ILE A 99 -4.90 -4.06 -2.17
N ILE A 100 -5.21 -3.41 -3.28
CA ILE A 100 -5.96 -4.02 -4.37
C ILE A 100 -4.99 -4.80 -5.25
N ALA A 101 -5.22 -6.10 -5.38
CA ALA A 101 -4.38 -7.01 -6.16
C ALA A 101 -5.20 -8.15 -6.76
#